data_8303ab27cddc9b43931674ee9301955b
#
_entry.id   8303ab27cddc9b43931674ee9301955b
#
_cell.length_a   1.000
_cell.length_b   1.000
_cell.length_c   1.000
_cell.angle_alpha   90.00
_cell.angle_beta   90.00
_cell.angle_gamma   90.00
#
_symmetry.space_group_name_H-M   'P 1'
#
loop_
_entity.id
_entity.type
_entity.pdbx_description
1 polymer ?
#
loop_
_entity_poly.entity_id
_entity_poly.type
_entity_poly.pdbx_seq_one_letter_code
_entity_poly.pdbx_strand_id
1 'polypeptide(L)'
;MDTQENETYRLPGLKERRVPEACREEIGALLGEIYGYTQFRELEIYDDLFKGKETTTLSQGQLIEHVAREAEKGLGESGGSPDNLLLTAPTGSGKSLLFQLPAIYLGRRYGTLTLVVSPLKALIVDQVESLQDQGYGRVAYASSDLSPEQKAEVYRRVREGEVDLFYLSPELLLSYDIRHFVGDRHIGLVVVDEARC
;
A
#
# COMPACT_ATOMS: atom_id res chain seq x y z
N MET A 1 -7.15 11.98 37.09
CA MET A 1 -7.90 12.06 35.80
C MET A 1 -6.92 12.67 34.82
N ASP A 2 -6.05 11.81 34.29
CA ASP A 2 -5.07 12.23 33.27
C ASP A 2 -5.75 12.27 31.92
N THR A 3 -5.96 13.48 31.46
CA THR A 3 -6.27 13.72 30.04
C THR A 3 -5.02 13.41 29.25
N GLN A 4 -4.95 12.24 28.65
CA GLN A 4 -4.02 11.98 27.56
C GLN A 4 -4.37 12.97 26.44
N GLU A 5 -3.50 13.96 26.28
CA GLU A 5 -3.47 14.79 25.09
C GLU A 5 -3.22 13.85 23.89
N ASN A 6 -4.24 13.69 23.06
CA ASN A 6 -4.10 13.07 21.76
C ASN A 6 -3.13 13.95 20.98
N GLU A 7 -1.88 13.53 20.88
CA GLU A 7 -0.92 14.11 19.94
C GLU A 7 -1.50 13.94 18.54
N THR A 8 -1.97 15.03 18.01
CA THR A 8 -2.45 15.12 16.63
C THR A 8 -1.26 14.89 15.73
N TYR A 9 -1.21 13.73 15.08
CA TYR A 9 -0.20 13.45 14.07
C TYR A 9 -0.41 14.40 12.89
N ARG A 10 0.24 15.56 12.95
CA ARG A 10 0.59 16.27 11.73
C ARG A 10 1.53 15.35 10.97
N LEU A 11 1.25 15.12 9.69
CA LEU A 11 2.28 14.56 8.80
C LEU A 11 3.48 15.52 8.87
N PRO A 12 4.54 15.18 9.65
CA PRO A 12 5.60 16.16 9.91
C PRO A 12 6.32 16.37 8.59
N GLY A 13 6.18 17.54 8.01
CA GLY A 13 7.10 18.03 7.01
C GLY A 13 6.99 17.41 5.62
N LEU A 14 5.80 17.01 5.14
CA LEU A 14 5.61 16.76 3.70
C LEU A 14 6.02 17.96 2.84
N LYS A 15 5.93 19.18 3.39
CA LYS A 15 6.38 20.42 2.70
C LYS A 15 7.91 20.60 2.72
N GLU A 16 8.65 19.94 3.61
CA GLU A 16 10.09 20.20 3.82
C GLU A 16 11.03 19.06 3.48
N ARG A 17 10.53 17.81 3.39
CA ARG A 17 11.37 16.68 3.01
C ARG A 17 11.38 16.52 1.49
N ARG A 18 12.45 16.99 0.86
CA ARG A 18 12.75 16.61 -0.53
C ARG A 18 12.94 15.11 -0.58
N VAL A 19 12.03 14.43 -1.28
CA VAL A 19 12.21 13.03 -1.64
C VAL A 19 13.42 12.93 -2.55
N PRO A 20 14.28 11.94 -2.40
CA PRO A 20 15.36 11.71 -3.35
C PRO A 20 14.79 11.65 -4.76
N GLU A 21 15.36 12.42 -5.66
CA GLU A 21 14.88 12.58 -7.04
C GLU A 21 14.81 11.23 -7.78
N ALA A 22 15.75 10.32 -7.49
CA ALA A 22 15.78 8.96 -8.04
C ALA A 22 14.53 8.11 -7.70
N CYS A 23 13.99 8.25 -6.49
CA CYS A 23 12.74 7.54 -6.12
C CYS A 23 11.56 8.09 -6.88
N ARG A 24 11.50 9.40 -7.08
CA ARG A 24 10.45 10.08 -7.82
C ARG A 24 10.41 9.67 -9.28
N GLU A 25 11.56 9.61 -9.94
CA GLU A 25 11.66 9.16 -11.34
C GLU A 25 11.17 7.73 -11.52
N GLU A 26 11.60 6.79 -10.68
CA GLU A 26 11.17 5.40 -10.72
C GLU A 26 9.66 5.26 -10.50
N ILE A 27 9.09 5.96 -9.52
CA ILE A 27 7.65 5.95 -9.23
C ILE A 27 6.85 6.57 -10.38
N GLY A 28 7.33 7.68 -10.95
CA GLY A 28 6.73 8.29 -12.12
C GLY A 28 6.76 7.39 -13.35
N ALA A 29 7.86 6.68 -13.58
CA ALA A 29 7.98 5.70 -14.65
C ALA A 29 6.98 4.54 -14.49
N LEU A 30 6.80 4.03 -13.26
CA LEU A 30 5.82 2.99 -12.95
C LEU A 30 4.38 3.45 -13.18
N LEU A 31 4.07 4.71 -12.86
CA LEU A 31 2.76 5.28 -13.14
C LEU A 31 2.44 5.23 -14.64
N GLY A 32 3.40 5.61 -15.47
CA GLY A 32 3.26 5.57 -16.92
C GLY A 32 3.19 4.15 -17.46
N GLU A 33 4.07 3.27 -17.01
CA GLU A 33 4.17 1.89 -17.48
C GLU A 33 2.91 1.07 -17.20
N ILE A 34 2.38 1.17 -15.97
CA ILE A 34 1.29 0.29 -15.52
C ILE A 34 -0.08 0.92 -15.73
N TYR A 35 -0.22 2.21 -15.42
CA TYR A 35 -1.53 2.88 -15.44
C TYR A 35 -1.74 3.77 -16.67
N GLY A 36 -0.69 4.00 -17.47
CA GLY A 36 -0.76 4.88 -18.64
C GLY A 36 -0.92 6.36 -18.31
N TYR A 37 -0.69 6.77 -17.04
CA TYR A 37 -0.79 8.16 -16.62
C TYR A 37 0.56 8.86 -16.67
N THR A 38 0.56 10.12 -17.07
CA THR A 38 1.76 10.95 -17.15
C THR A 38 1.92 11.88 -15.96
N GLN A 39 0.88 12.03 -15.13
CA GLN A 39 0.86 12.94 -13.99
C GLN A 39 0.04 12.38 -12.84
N PHE A 40 0.47 12.68 -11.62
CA PHE A 40 -0.30 12.41 -10.41
C PHE A 40 -1.40 13.44 -10.22
N ARG A 41 -2.51 13.03 -9.64
CA ARG A 41 -3.59 13.93 -9.27
C ARG A 41 -3.22 14.76 -8.05
N GLU A 42 -3.75 15.96 -7.98
CA GLU A 42 -3.79 16.76 -6.77
C GLU A 42 -4.97 16.32 -5.90
N LEU A 43 -4.70 16.20 -4.61
CA LEU A 43 -5.70 15.84 -3.59
C LEU A 43 -5.88 17.02 -2.65
N GLU A 44 -7.11 17.40 -2.38
CA GLU A 44 -7.42 18.29 -1.26
C GLU A 44 -7.46 17.47 0.02
N ILE A 45 -6.66 17.86 0.98
CA ILE A 45 -6.60 17.26 2.32
C ILE A 45 -6.86 18.33 3.38
N TYR A 46 -7.42 17.96 4.51
CA TYR A 46 -7.52 18.88 5.63
C TYR A 46 -6.13 19.16 6.20
N ASP A 47 -5.82 20.41 6.44
CA ASP A 47 -4.54 20.82 7.05
C ASP A 47 -4.44 20.33 8.51
N ASP A 48 -5.58 20.36 9.21
CA ASP A 48 -5.74 19.82 10.55
C ASP A 48 -7.17 19.28 10.72
N LEU A 49 -7.31 17.98 10.92
CA LEU A 49 -8.61 17.31 11.08
C LEU A 49 -9.42 17.82 12.30
N PHE A 50 -8.76 18.47 13.26
CA PHE A 50 -9.39 18.89 14.52
C PHE A 50 -9.55 20.40 14.66
N LYS A 51 -8.89 21.20 13.82
CA LYS A 51 -8.82 22.66 14.01
C LYS A 51 -9.59 23.51 12.99
N GLY A 52 -10.18 22.93 11.97
CA GLY A 52 -10.92 23.73 11.02
C GLY A 52 -11.27 23.04 9.72
N LYS A 53 -11.78 23.85 8.79
CA LYS A 53 -12.12 23.43 7.43
C LYS A 53 -11.05 23.84 6.42
N GLU A 54 -9.89 24.26 6.90
CA GLU A 54 -8.80 24.64 6.01
C GLU A 54 -8.24 23.42 5.31
N THR A 55 -8.19 23.50 4.00
CA THR A 55 -7.65 22.44 3.14
C THR A 55 -6.33 22.90 2.53
N THR A 56 -5.45 21.94 2.30
CA THR A 56 -4.23 22.12 1.52
C THR A 56 -4.21 21.12 0.39
N THR A 57 -3.51 21.44 -0.68
CA THR A 57 -3.37 20.56 -1.83
C THR A 57 -2.10 19.73 -1.70
N LEU A 58 -2.21 18.43 -1.93
CA LEU A 58 -1.11 17.49 -1.90
C LEU A 58 -1.17 16.59 -3.13
N SER A 59 -0.04 16.42 -3.80
CA SER A 59 0.03 15.47 -4.92
C SER A 59 -0.02 14.02 -4.46
N GLN A 60 -0.77 13.17 -5.17
CA GLN A 60 -0.73 11.72 -4.97
C GLN A 60 0.71 11.19 -5.00
N GLY A 61 1.57 11.72 -5.88
CA GLY A 61 2.98 11.34 -5.95
C GLY A 61 3.73 11.57 -4.64
N GLN A 62 3.46 12.68 -3.95
CA GLN A 62 4.07 12.97 -2.65
C GLN A 62 3.66 11.96 -1.58
N LEU A 63 2.39 11.54 -1.56
CA LEU A 63 1.92 10.49 -0.65
C LEU A 63 2.52 9.13 -0.96
N ILE A 64 2.56 8.75 -2.22
CA ILE A 64 3.16 7.50 -2.69
C ILE A 64 4.64 7.42 -2.31
N GLU A 65 5.38 8.49 -2.54
CA GLU A 65 6.78 8.61 -2.14
C GLU A 65 6.97 8.53 -0.63
N HIS A 66 6.04 9.11 0.13
CA HIS A 66 6.08 9.01 1.60
C HIS A 66 5.87 7.57 2.06
N VAL A 67 4.87 6.86 1.53
CA VAL A 67 4.63 5.43 1.85
C VAL A 67 5.85 4.58 1.50
N ALA A 68 6.44 4.77 0.32
CA ALA A 68 7.63 4.04 -0.10
C ALA A 68 8.80 4.27 0.86
N ARG A 69 9.02 5.52 1.27
CA ARG A 69 10.09 5.88 2.20
C ARG A 69 9.90 5.30 3.60
N GLU A 70 8.69 5.31 4.12
CA GLU A 70 8.42 4.70 5.43
C GLU A 70 8.66 3.18 5.39
N ALA A 71 8.26 2.51 4.29
CA ALA A 71 8.57 1.11 4.07
C ALA A 71 10.09 0.86 3.99
N GLU A 72 10.84 1.71 3.29
CA GLU A 72 12.31 1.63 3.19
C GLU A 72 13.00 1.77 4.54
N LYS A 73 12.49 2.60 5.46
CA LYS A 73 12.98 2.64 6.85
C LYS A 73 12.80 1.29 7.55
N GLY A 74 11.64 0.65 7.36
CA GLY A 74 11.38 -0.69 7.90
C GLY A 74 12.30 -1.77 7.34
N LEU A 75 12.82 -1.57 6.13
CA LEU A 75 13.82 -2.45 5.51
C LEU A 75 15.25 -2.15 5.98
N GLY A 76 15.47 -1.10 6.75
CA GLY A 76 16.80 -0.68 7.21
C GLY A 76 17.57 0.19 6.22
N GLU A 77 16.98 0.55 5.08
CA GLU A 77 17.65 1.29 4.00
C GLU A 77 17.85 2.78 4.33
N SER A 78 17.03 3.34 5.21
CA SER A 78 17.00 4.79 5.45
C SER A 78 17.17 5.21 6.91
N GLY A 79 17.59 4.33 7.78
CA GLY A 79 17.76 4.62 9.22
C GLY A 79 16.49 5.18 9.89
N GLY A 80 16.20 4.73 11.10
CA GLY A 80 15.01 5.14 11.87
C GLY A 80 13.92 4.07 11.87
N SER A 81 12.87 4.32 12.63
CA SER A 81 11.69 3.45 12.72
C SER A 81 10.64 3.90 11.72
N PRO A 82 9.96 2.99 11.02
CA PRO A 82 8.87 3.37 10.13
C PRO A 82 7.66 3.87 10.94
N ASP A 83 6.98 4.87 10.40
CA ASP A 83 5.74 5.37 10.95
C ASP A 83 4.53 4.66 10.30
N ASN A 84 3.46 4.47 11.07
CA ASN A 84 2.18 4.04 10.52
C ASN A 84 1.47 5.22 9.87
N LEU A 85 0.88 5.00 8.70
CA LEU A 85 0.13 6.01 7.97
C LEU A 85 -1.36 5.66 7.96
N LEU A 86 -2.21 6.55 8.47
CA LEU A 86 -3.65 6.48 8.30
C LEU A 86 -4.08 7.48 7.23
N LEU A 87 -4.71 6.97 6.17
CA LEU A 87 -5.20 7.77 5.04
C LEU A 87 -6.71 7.65 4.94
N THR A 88 -7.41 8.77 5.04
CA THR A 88 -8.85 8.84 4.76
C THR A 88 -9.07 9.63 3.47
N ALA A 89 -9.81 9.05 2.54
CA ALA A 89 -10.10 9.69 1.27
C ALA A 89 -11.45 9.22 0.73
N PRO A 90 -12.21 10.07 0.01
CA PRO A 90 -13.50 9.69 -0.55
C PRO A 90 -13.36 8.58 -1.60
N THR A 91 -14.46 7.90 -1.89
CA THR A 91 -14.53 6.91 -2.97
C THR A 91 -14.21 7.58 -4.30
N GLY A 92 -13.42 6.92 -5.16
CA GLY A 92 -13.02 7.47 -6.46
C GLY A 92 -11.83 8.43 -6.43
N SER A 93 -11.25 8.71 -5.26
CA SER A 93 -10.06 9.57 -5.13
C SER A 93 -8.75 8.92 -5.60
N GLY A 94 -8.77 7.65 -6.01
CA GLY A 94 -7.57 6.91 -6.40
C GLY A 94 -6.77 6.36 -5.22
N LYS A 95 -7.42 6.00 -4.11
CA LYS A 95 -6.78 5.40 -2.92
C LYS A 95 -5.91 4.19 -3.26
N SER A 96 -6.39 3.31 -4.14
CA SER A 96 -5.66 2.08 -4.49
C SER A 96 -4.27 2.38 -5.05
N LEU A 97 -4.13 3.45 -5.85
CA LEU A 97 -2.85 3.87 -6.38
C LEU A 97 -1.84 4.23 -5.27
N LEU A 98 -2.32 4.77 -4.14
CA LEU A 98 -1.48 5.23 -3.04
C LEU A 98 -0.72 4.09 -2.34
N PHE A 99 -1.18 2.85 -2.46
CA PHE A 99 -0.46 1.69 -1.93
C PHE A 99 0.00 0.71 -3.01
N GLN A 100 -0.70 0.62 -4.14
CA GLN A 100 -0.30 -0.29 -5.22
C GLN A 100 1.03 0.13 -5.85
N LEU A 101 1.20 1.42 -6.13
CA LEU A 101 2.43 1.91 -6.75
C LEU A 101 3.66 1.75 -5.86
N PRO A 102 3.65 2.15 -4.56
CA PRO A 102 4.77 1.85 -3.67
C PRO A 102 4.99 0.34 -3.48
N ALA A 103 3.94 -0.48 -3.45
CA ALA A 103 4.08 -1.92 -3.37
C ALA A 103 4.83 -2.51 -4.57
N ILE A 104 4.50 -2.07 -5.78
CA ILE A 104 5.17 -2.47 -7.02
C ILE A 104 6.63 -2.00 -7.01
N TYR A 105 6.87 -0.77 -6.61
CA TYR A 105 8.22 -0.21 -6.46
C TYR A 105 9.07 -1.05 -5.50
N LEU A 106 8.55 -1.32 -4.30
CA LEU A 106 9.23 -2.12 -3.28
C LEU A 106 9.48 -3.56 -3.73
N GLY A 107 8.51 -4.17 -4.39
CA GLY A 107 8.64 -5.51 -4.96
C GLY A 107 9.73 -5.60 -6.00
N ARG A 108 9.78 -4.64 -6.94
CA ARG A 108 10.81 -4.60 -8.00
C ARG A 108 12.21 -4.30 -7.47
N ARG A 109 12.31 -3.38 -6.51
CA ARG A 109 13.59 -2.90 -6.01
C ARG A 109 14.20 -3.81 -4.96
N TYR A 110 13.39 -4.31 -4.04
CA TYR A 110 13.85 -5.05 -2.85
C TYR A 110 13.38 -6.51 -2.81
N GLY A 111 12.55 -6.94 -3.76
CA GLY A 111 11.97 -8.28 -3.76
C GLY A 111 10.99 -8.53 -2.60
N THR A 112 10.47 -7.50 -1.97
CA THR A 112 9.57 -7.63 -0.83
C THR A 112 8.14 -7.91 -1.27
N LEU A 113 7.35 -8.43 -0.33
CA LEU A 113 5.93 -8.66 -0.47
C LEU A 113 5.15 -7.56 0.21
N THR A 114 4.10 -7.06 -0.44
CA THR A 114 3.08 -6.23 0.20
C THR A 114 1.84 -7.06 0.49
N LEU A 115 1.41 -7.06 1.74
CA LEU A 115 0.13 -7.63 2.16
C LEU A 115 -0.95 -6.58 2.13
N VAL A 116 -2.07 -6.88 1.45
CA VAL A 116 -3.26 -6.02 1.43
C VAL A 116 -4.41 -6.77 2.08
N VAL A 117 -4.88 -6.28 3.21
CA VAL A 117 -6.01 -6.85 3.93
C VAL A 117 -7.25 -6.02 3.63
N SER A 118 -8.26 -6.63 3.02
CA SER A 118 -9.52 -5.97 2.70
C SER A 118 -10.73 -6.87 3.02
N PRO A 119 -11.79 -6.34 3.64
CA PRO A 119 -12.97 -7.13 4.00
C PRO A 119 -13.90 -7.41 2.80
N LEU A 120 -13.74 -6.70 1.71
CA LEU A 120 -14.64 -6.75 0.56
C LEU A 120 -14.06 -7.62 -0.57
N LYS A 121 -14.48 -8.88 -0.63
CA LYS A 121 -13.99 -9.86 -1.63
C LYS A 121 -14.14 -9.36 -3.08
N ALA A 122 -15.28 -8.76 -3.43
CA ALA A 122 -15.50 -8.23 -4.76
C ALA A 122 -14.45 -7.16 -5.11
N LEU A 123 -14.16 -6.27 -4.17
CA LEU A 123 -13.15 -5.24 -4.36
C LEU A 123 -11.73 -5.83 -4.52
N ILE A 124 -11.41 -6.89 -3.77
CA ILE A 124 -10.14 -7.61 -3.93
C ILE A 124 -10.00 -8.14 -5.36
N VAL A 125 -11.04 -8.82 -5.86
CA VAL A 125 -11.03 -9.39 -7.21
C VAL A 125 -10.88 -8.29 -8.25
N ASP A 126 -11.71 -7.24 -8.17
CA ASP A 126 -11.66 -6.10 -9.09
C ASP A 126 -10.27 -5.43 -9.13
N GLN A 127 -9.61 -5.26 -7.98
CA GLN A 127 -8.29 -4.66 -7.91
C GLN A 127 -7.21 -5.56 -8.52
N VAL A 128 -7.30 -6.87 -8.29
CA VAL A 128 -6.33 -7.84 -8.85
C VAL A 128 -6.52 -7.95 -10.37
N GLU A 129 -7.75 -8.11 -10.85
CA GLU A 129 -8.05 -8.16 -12.28
C GLU A 129 -7.63 -6.88 -13.00
N SER A 130 -7.92 -5.72 -12.41
CA SER A 130 -7.50 -4.42 -12.96
C SER A 130 -5.99 -4.31 -13.15
N LEU A 131 -5.19 -4.77 -12.18
CA LEU A 131 -3.73 -4.79 -12.32
C LEU A 131 -3.25 -5.78 -13.38
N GLN A 132 -3.89 -6.94 -13.48
CA GLN A 132 -3.58 -7.95 -14.50
C GLN A 132 -3.93 -7.46 -15.90
N ASP A 133 -5.04 -6.79 -16.08
CA ASP A 133 -5.45 -6.18 -17.35
C ASP A 133 -4.52 -5.06 -17.80
N GLN A 134 -3.89 -4.38 -16.83
CA GLN A 134 -2.83 -3.41 -17.08
C GLN A 134 -1.45 -4.05 -17.34
N GLY A 135 -1.39 -5.38 -17.44
CA GLY A 135 -0.16 -6.12 -17.70
C GLY A 135 0.69 -6.43 -16.48
N TYR A 136 0.22 -6.12 -15.25
CA TYR A 136 0.96 -6.42 -14.03
C TYR A 136 0.54 -7.76 -13.42
N GLY A 137 1.25 -8.83 -13.79
CA GLY A 137 0.92 -10.21 -13.37
C GLY A 137 1.45 -10.63 -11.98
N ARG A 138 2.27 -9.80 -11.30
CA ARG A 138 2.86 -10.13 -9.99
C ARG A 138 1.94 -9.77 -8.82
N VAL A 139 0.64 -10.00 -9.02
CA VAL A 139 -0.42 -9.80 -8.05
C VAL A 139 -1.23 -11.08 -7.89
N ALA A 140 -1.68 -11.35 -6.69
CA ALA A 140 -2.54 -12.49 -6.39
C ALA A 140 -3.46 -12.19 -5.20
N TYR A 141 -4.51 -13.00 -5.06
CA TYR A 141 -5.37 -12.96 -3.88
C TYR A 141 -5.68 -14.36 -3.39
N ALA A 142 -6.03 -14.46 -2.11
CA ALA A 142 -6.64 -15.65 -1.55
C ALA A 142 -7.94 -15.28 -0.81
N SER A 143 -8.97 -16.08 -1.05
CA SER A 143 -10.27 -15.95 -0.39
C SER A 143 -10.82 -17.32 -0.02
N SER A 144 -11.89 -17.35 0.79
CA SER A 144 -12.57 -18.59 1.16
C SER A 144 -13.12 -19.34 -0.06
N ASP A 145 -13.40 -18.64 -1.15
CA ASP A 145 -14.10 -19.16 -2.34
C ASP A 145 -13.18 -19.92 -3.30
N LEU A 146 -11.87 -19.77 -3.14
CA LEU A 146 -10.89 -20.55 -3.91
C LEU A 146 -10.86 -22.01 -3.46
N SER A 147 -10.73 -22.94 -4.42
CA SER A 147 -10.50 -24.34 -4.12
C SER A 147 -9.18 -24.58 -3.36
N PRO A 148 -9.01 -25.71 -2.67
CA PRO A 148 -7.74 -26.03 -2.01
C PRO A 148 -6.55 -26.01 -2.96
N GLU A 149 -6.72 -26.47 -4.20
CA GLU A 149 -5.69 -26.50 -5.23
C GLU A 149 -5.31 -25.09 -5.69
N GLN A 150 -6.32 -24.23 -5.90
CA GLN A 150 -6.11 -22.82 -6.26
C GLN A 150 -5.36 -22.08 -5.15
N LYS A 151 -5.76 -22.31 -3.88
CA LYS A 151 -5.04 -21.73 -2.72
C LYS A 151 -3.60 -22.20 -2.66
N ALA A 152 -3.36 -23.49 -2.84
CA ALA A 152 -2.01 -24.06 -2.81
C ALA A 152 -1.12 -23.43 -3.88
N GLU A 153 -1.65 -23.24 -5.10
CA GLU A 153 -0.92 -22.59 -6.19
C GLU A 153 -0.64 -21.11 -5.90
N VAL A 154 -1.61 -20.37 -5.38
CA VAL A 154 -1.40 -18.97 -4.97
C VAL A 154 -0.32 -18.88 -3.90
N TYR A 155 -0.37 -19.72 -2.87
CA TYR A 155 0.63 -19.70 -1.79
C TYR A 155 2.01 -20.11 -2.29
N ARG A 156 2.11 -21.07 -3.22
CA ARG A 156 3.37 -21.41 -3.89
C ARG A 156 3.97 -20.17 -4.57
N ARG A 157 3.19 -19.53 -5.42
CA ARG A 157 3.62 -18.32 -6.15
C ARG A 157 4.09 -17.20 -5.22
N VAL A 158 3.36 -17.00 -4.11
CA VAL A 158 3.74 -16.01 -3.09
C VAL A 158 5.09 -16.36 -2.48
N ARG A 159 5.28 -17.61 -2.04
CA ARG A 159 6.53 -18.06 -1.39
C ARG A 159 7.73 -18.05 -2.34
N GLU A 160 7.52 -18.38 -3.61
CA GLU A 160 8.57 -18.41 -4.63
C GLU A 160 8.93 -17.01 -5.18
N GLY A 161 8.28 -15.96 -4.68
CA GLY A 161 8.61 -14.59 -5.07
C GLY A 161 8.03 -14.15 -6.40
N GLU A 162 7.02 -14.85 -6.91
CA GLU A 162 6.32 -14.49 -8.15
C GLU A 162 5.24 -13.41 -7.95
N VAL A 163 4.98 -13.03 -6.69
CA VAL A 163 3.95 -12.07 -6.29
C VAL A 163 4.57 -10.96 -5.48
N ASP A 164 4.25 -9.72 -5.78
CA ASP A 164 4.66 -8.53 -5.02
C ASP A 164 3.51 -7.96 -4.19
N LEU A 165 2.26 -8.09 -4.68
CA LEU A 165 1.05 -7.71 -3.94
C LEU A 165 0.18 -8.94 -3.70
N PHE A 166 -0.11 -9.20 -2.44
CA PHE A 166 -0.95 -10.31 -2.03
C PHE A 166 -2.13 -9.84 -1.20
N TYR A 167 -3.32 -10.02 -1.76
CA TYR A 167 -4.59 -9.62 -1.15
C TYR A 167 -5.18 -10.76 -0.34
N LEU A 168 -5.61 -10.45 0.88
CA LEU A 168 -6.24 -11.39 1.81
C LEU A 168 -7.49 -10.78 2.45
N SER A 169 -8.48 -11.62 2.74
CA SER A 169 -9.54 -11.20 3.65
C SER A 169 -9.09 -11.28 5.11
N PRO A 170 -9.64 -10.43 6.00
CA PRO A 170 -9.32 -10.46 7.43
C PRO A 170 -9.55 -11.84 8.06
N GLU A 171 -10.64 -12.53 7.69
CA GLU A 171 -10.99 -13.84 8.21
C GLU A 171 -9.93 -14.89 7.85
N LEU A 172 -9.43 -14.83 6.61
CA LEU A 172 -8.40 -15.76 6.17
C LEU A 172 -7.07 -15.49 6.88
N LEU A 173 -6.69 -14.23 7.01
CA LEU A 173 -5.48 -13.83 7.73
C LEU A 173 -5.50 -14.28 9.19
N LEU A 174 -6.66 -14.20 9.86
CA LEU A 174 -6.81 -14.61 11.26
C LEU A 174 -6.93 -16.12 11.46
N SER A 175 -7.17 -16.88 10.38
CA SER A 175 -7.36 -18.34 10.47
C SER A 175 -6.07 -19.13 10.53
N TYR A 176 -4.92 -18.54 10.14
CA TYR A 176 -3.63 -19.20 10.05
C TYR A 176 -2.49 -18.29 10.47
N ASP A 177 -1.36 -18.86 10.84
CA ASP A 177 -0.11 -18.10 10.99
C ASP A 177 0.26 -17.46 9.64
N ILE A 178 0.76 -16.23 9.67
CA ILE A 178 1.14 -15.49 8.46
C ILE A 178 2.15 -16.27 7.60
N ARG A 179 3.06 -17.02 8.22
CA ARG A 179 4.04 -17.86 7.52
C ARG A 179 3.41 -18.94 6.66
N HIS A 180 2.18 -19.34 6.98
CA HIS A 180 1.44 -20.29 6.15
C HIS A 180 1.27 -19.75 4.73
N PHE A 181 1.07 -18.45 4.58
CA PHE A 181 0.86 -17.80 3.29
C PHE A 181 2.17 -17.39 2.63
N VAL A 182 3.05 -16.74 3.38
CA VAL A 182 4.21 -16.02 2.83
C VAL A 182 5.53 -16.78 2.95
N GLY A 183 5.58 -17.85 3.77
CA GLY A 183 6.82 -18.56 4.05
C GLY A 183 7.85 -17.64 4.72
N ASP A 184 9.06 -17.63 4.20
CA ASP A 184 10.17 -16.80 4.68
C ASP A 184 10.31 -15.48 3.91
N ARG A 185 9.29 -15.10 3.10
CA ARG A 185 9.31 -13.84 2.35
C ARG A 185 9.30 -12.64 3.29
N HIS A 186 10.10 -11.64 2.97
CA HIS A 186 10.12 -10.38 3.68
C HIS A 186 8.90 -9.53 3.29
N ILE A 187 8.11 -9.13 4.30
CA ILE A 187 6.98 -8.22 4.12
C ILE A 187 7.49 -6.79 4.26
N GLY A 188 7.47 -6.05 3.17
CA GLY A 188 7.93 -4.65 3.13
C GLY A 188 6.84 -3.64 3.46
N LEU A 189 5.56 -4.01 3.24
CA LEU A 189 4.43 -3.12 3.49
C LEU A 189 3.20 -3.95 3.87
N VAL A 190 2.44 -3.47 4.83
CA VAL A 190 1.12 -4.00 5.18
C VAL A 190 0.09 -2.89 5.00
N VAL A 191 -0.95 -3.18 4.24
CA VAL A 191 -2.06 -2.27 3.95
C VAL A 191 -3.34 -2.84 4.52
N VAL A 192 -4.11 -2.04 5.24
CA VAL A 192 -5.48 -2.38 5.63
C VAL A 192 -6.41 -1.44 4.87
N ASP A 193 -7.04 -1.97 3.82
CA ASP A 193 -7.96 -1.22 2.97
C ASP A 193 -9.39 -1.32 3.52
N GLU A 194 -10.20 -0.27 3.30
CA GLU A 194 -11.57 -0.18 3.81
C GLU A 194 -11.69 -0.38 5.34
N ALA A 195 -10.68 0.06 6.11
CA ALA A 195 -10.75 0.09 7.55
C ALA A 195 -11.82 1.11 7.99
N ARG A 196 -13.01 0.62 8.34
CA ARG A 196 -14.08 1.45 8.89
C ARG A 196 -13.98 1.40 10.42
N CYS A 197 -13.85 2.58 11.02
CA CYS A 197 -13.99 2.75 12.47
C CYS A 197 -15.47 2.71 12.87
#